data_e45b651aaf6d097774e2f0da019192bb
#
_entry.id   e45b651aaf6d097774e2f0da019192bb
#
_cell.length_a   1.000
_cell.length_b   1.000
_cell.length_c   1.000
_cell.angle_alpha   90.00
_cell.angle_beta   90.00
_cell.angle_gamma   90.00
#
_symmetry.space_group_name_H-M   'P 1'
#
loop_
_entity.id
_entity.type
_entity.pdbx_description
1 polymer ?
#
loop_
_entity_poly.entity_id
_entity_poly.type
_entity_poly.pdbx_seq_one_letter_code
_entity_poly.pdbx_strand_id
1 'polypeptide(L)'
;AGEQVTHFGTSPKYLAALEKSGYRPIDHVHLPRLRTILSTGSPLAHEQFDFVSAAIGPGLPLASISGGTDIVSCFALGCPTRPVYRGELQCRGLGMQVQVFDDTGQPVQGQRGELVCSAPFPSMPVGFWNDPDGSRYHAAYFERFPGVWCHGDYALLTEHDGLVILGRS
;
A
#
# COMPACT_ATOMS: atom_id res chain seq x y z
N ALA A 1 -4.37 24.93 3.52
CA ALA A 1 -5.07 25.58 4.64
C ALA A 1 -6.37 26.25 4.19
N GLY A 2 -6.36 27.07 3.13
CA GLY A 2 -7.56 27.75 2.63
C GLY A 2 -8.74 26.83 2.28
N GLU A 3 -8.44 25.67 1.67
CA GLU A 3 -9.45 24.69 1.23
C GLU A 3 -9.93 23.74 2.35
N GLN A 4 -9.43 23.87 3.56
CA GLN A 4 -9.79 23.04 4.71
C GLN A 4 -9.75 21.53 4.43
N VAL A 5 -8.72 21.07 3.74
CA VAL A 5 -8.53 19.68 3.33
C VAL A 5 -8.50 18.76 4.56
N THR A 6 -9.22 17.64 4.48
CA THR A 6 -9.29 16.62 5.53
C THR A 6 -8.41 15.41 5.26
N HIS A 7 -8.18 15.09 3.99
CA HIS A 7 -7.36 13.98 3.53
C HIS A 7 -6.35 14.50 2.52
N PHE A 8 -5.08 14.16 2.69
CA PHE A 8 -4.02 14.57 1.78
C PHE A 8 -3.34 13.35 1.17
N GLY A 9 -3.55 13.13 -0.13
CA GLY A 9 -2.90 12.08 -0.90
C GLY A 9 -1.57 12.54 -1.45
N THR A 10 -0.52 11.73 -1.30
CA THR A 10 0.82 12.05 -1.75
C THR A 10 1.63 10.80 -2.11
N SER A 11 2.94 10.94 -2.26
CA SER A 11 3.86 9.84 -2.53
C SER A 11 5.04 9.87 -1.57
N PRO A 12 5.72 8.72 -1.36
CA PRO A 12 6.96 8.67 -0.59
C PRO A 12 8.02 9.64 -1.10
N LYS A 13 8.12 9.82 -2.42
CA LYS A 13 9.06 10.78 -3.04
C LYS A 13 8.80 12.22 -2.61
N TYR A 14 7.54 12.62 -2.50
CA TYR A 14 7.18 13.96 -2.05
C TYR A 14 7.55 14.17 -0.58
N LEU A 15 7.23 13.20 0.28
CA LEU A 15 7.59 13.25 1.70
C LEU A 15 9.11 13.32 1.89
N ALA A 16 9.85 12.48 1.16
CA ALA A 16 11.32 12.50 1.18
C ALA A 16 11.91 13.84 0.67
N ALA A 17 11.29 14.46 -0.33
CA ALA A 17 11.71 15.76 -0.83
C ALA A 17 11.50 16.87 0.21
N LEU A 18 10.36 16.85 0.92
CA LEU A 18 10.11 17.78 2.03
C LEU A 18 11.15 17.61 3.14
N GLU A 19 11.37 16.37 3.57
CA GLU A 19 12.34 16.03 4.60
C GLU A 19 13.75 16.49 4.22
N LYS A 20 14.20 16.16 3.00
CA LYS A 20 15.50 16.57 2.48
C LYS A 20 15.67 18.10 2.37
N SER A 21 14.59 18.82 2.08
CA SER A 21 14.62 20.29 2.02
C SER A 21 14.68 20.97 3.40
N GLY A 22 14.47 20.21 4.47
CA GLY A 22 14.32 20.74 5.82
C GLY A 22 13.00 21.49 6.04
N TYR A 23 12.08 21.46 5.07
CA TYR A 23 10.80 22.15 5.20
C TYR A 23 9.85 21.37 6.11
N ARG A 24 9.39 22.04 7.15
CA ARG A 24 8.47 21.48 8.14
C ARG A 24 7.13 22.22 8.02
N PRO A 25 6.12 21.61 7.39
CA PRO A 25 4.80 22.25 7.23
C PRO A 25 4.19 22.79 8.52
N ILE A 26 4.39 22.10 9.64
CA ILE A 26 3.82 22.51 10.95
C ILE A 26 4.30 23.91 11.41
N ASP A 27 5.49 24.33 10.97
CA ASP A 27 6.06 25.64 11.34
C ASP A 27 5.50 26.80 10.48
N HIS A 28 4.81 26.48 9.37
CA HIS A 28 4.37 27.46 8.37
C HIS A 28 2.87 27.52 8.15
N VAL A 29 2.16 26.39 8.37
CA VAL A 29 0.73 26.31 8.08
C VAL A 29 -0.02 25.57 9.20
N HIS A 30 -1.19 26.10 9.55
CA HIS A 30 -2.09 25.45 10.45
C HIS A 30 -3.11 24.63 9.65
N LEU A 31 -3.19 23.31 9.90
CA LEU A 31 -4.03 22.36 9.19
C LEU A 31 -5.06 21.68 10.13
N PRO A 32 -5.99 22.45 10.74
CA PRO A 32 -6.86 21.94 11.81
C PRO A 32 -7.87 20.90 11.34
N ARG A 33 -8.11 20.82 10.04
CA ARG A 33 -9.07 19.88 9.45
C ARG A 33 -8.40 18.62 8.89
N LEU A 34 -7.08 18.61 8.76
CA LEU A 34 -6.36 17.44 8.24
C LEU A 34 -6.48 16.27 9.22
N ARG A 35 -6.97 15.15 8.75
CA ARG A 35 -7.23 13.94 9.54
C ARG A 35 -6.33 12.77 9.20
N THR A 36 -5.85 12.70 7.97
CA THR A 36 -4.96 11.63 7.51
C THR A 36 -4.16 12.04 6.29
N ILE A 37 -2.98 11.45 6.17
CA ILE A 37 -2.17 11.48 4.95
C ILE A 37 -2.19 10.08 4.34
N LEU A 38 -2.37 10.02 3.02
CA LEU A 38 -2.35 8.79 2.24
C LEU A 38 -1.09 8.80 1.37
N SER A 39 -0.32 7.73 1.37
CA SER A 39 0.92 7.64 0.58
C SER A 39 0.93 6.37 -0.27
N THR A 40 1.22 6.51 -1.57
CA THR A 40 1.28 5.40 -2.52
C THR A 40 2.29 5.67 -3.64
N GLY A 41 2.52 4.67 -4.50
CA GLY A 41 3.38 4.74 -5.69
C GLY A 41 4.79 4.19 -5.50
N SER A 42 5.21 3.93 -4.28
CA SER A 42 6.43 3.20 -3.92
C SER A 42 6.38 2.80 -2.44
N PRO A 43 7.22 1.86 -1.97
CA PRO A 43 7.33 1.57 -0.54
C PRO A 43 7.65 2.82 0.27
N LEU A 44 7.01 2.94 1.43
CA LEU A 44 7.18 4.07 2.36
C LEU A 44 8.23 3.69 3.41
N ALA A 45 9.31 4.46 3.48
CA ALA A 45 10.38 4.21 4.44
C ALA A 45 9.94 4.53 5.89
N HIS A 46 10.54 3.85 6.86
CA HIS A 46 10.23 4.03 8.28
C HIS A 46 10.42 5.48 8.75
N GLU A 47 11.47 6.14 8.28
CA GLU A 47 11.82 7.52 8.61
C GLU A 47 10.72 8.50 8.22
N GLN A 48 9.98 8.21 7.16
CA GLN A 48 8.89 9.06 6.70
C GLN A 48 7.69 9.07 7.64
N PHE A 49 7.46 7.98 8.39
CA PHE A 49 6.47 7.99 9.48
C PHE A 49 6.89 8.95 10.59
N ASP A 50 8.17 8.92 10.96
CA ASP A 50 8.73 9.82 11.97
C ASP A 50 8.67 11.29 11.50
N PHE A 51 9.05 11.54 10.22
CA PHE A 51 8.99 12.87 9.62
C PHE A 51 7.56 13.43 9.61
N VAL A 52 6.56 12.65 9.19
CA VAL A 52 5.15 13.10 9.18
C VAL A 52 4.69 13.48 10.57
N SER A 53 4.98 12.66 11.58
CA SER A 53 4.64 12.93 12.97
C SER A 53 5.32 14.20 13.50
N ALA A 54 6.60 14.39 13.20
CA ALA A 54 7.39 15.49 13.73
C ALA A 54 7.19 16.82 12.97
N ALA A 55 7.00 16.76 11.65
CA ALA A 55 7.07 17.92 10.78
C ALA A 55 5.74 18.34 10.14
N ILE A 56 4.73 17.47 10.14
CA ILE A 56 3.40 17.80 9.57
C ILE A 56 2.34 17.87 10.67
N GLY A 57 2.26 16.83 11.54
CA GLY A 57 1.31 16.87 12.64
C GLY A 57 1.45 15.66 13.56
N PRO A 58 1.69 15.90 14.88
CA PRO A 58 1.79 14.81 15.84
C PRO A 58 0.45 14.06 15.94
N GLY A 59 0.52 12.73 15.91
CA GLY A 59 -0.66 11.86 15.96
C GLY A 59 -1.50 11.83 14.69
N LEU A 60 -1.05 12.48 13.60
CA LEU A 60 -1.72 12.42 12.30
C LEU A 60 -1.46 11.04 11.65
N PRO A 61 -2.49 10.24 11.38
CA PRO A 61 -2.30 8.95 10.74
C PRO A 61 -1.68 9.07 9.35
N LEU A 62 -0.61 8.31 9.11
CA LEU A 62 -0.01 8.13 7.79
C LEU A 62 -0.38 6.74 7.26
N ALA A 63 -1.31 6.69 6.32
CA ALA A 63 -1.76 5.46 5.70
C ALA A 63 -0.93 5.18 4.44
N SER A 64 -0.05 4.21 4.50
CA SER A 64 0.59 3.65 3.31
C SER A 64 -0.39 2.75 2.58
N ILE A 65 -0.37 2.79 1.24
CA ILE A 65 -1.33 2.10 0.38
C ILE A 65 -0.55 1.34 -0.69
N SER A 66 -0.88 0.07 -0.86
CA SER A 66 -0.37 -0.78 -1.95
C SER A 66 -1.53 -1.34 -2.76
N GLY A 67 -1.44 -1.19 -4.07
CA GLY A 67 -2.41 -1.67 -5.05
C GLY A 67 -1.92 -1.37 -6.45
N GLY A 68 -2.81 -1.41 -7.43
CA GLY A 68 -2.45 -1.16 -8.81
C GLY A 68 -3.53 -0.39 -9.56
N THR A 69 -3.09 0.33 -10.60
CA THR A 69 -4.01 0.99 -11.54
C THR A 69 -4.86 -0.06 -12.27
N ASP A 70 -4.30 -1.23 -12.51
CA ASP A 70 -4.93 -2.38 -13.14
C ASP A 70 -6.14 -2.93 -12.37
N ILE A 71 -6.08 -2.92 -11.04
CA ILE A 71 -7.17 -3.39 -10.18
C ILE A 71 -8.10 -2.28 -9.71
N VAL A 72 -7.77 -1.01 -9.94
CA VAL A 72 -8.53 0.17 -9.47
C VAL A 72 -8.86 0.08 -7.98
N SER A 73 -7.96 -0.49 -7.20
CA SER A 73 -8.16 -0.79 -5.78
C SER A 73 -6.82 -0.95 -5.05
N CYS A 74 -6.88 -1.33 -3.76
CA CYS A 74 -5.72 -1.55 -2.91
C CYS A 74 -5.77 -2.94 -2.29
N PHE A 75 -4.67 -3.69 -2.40
CA PHE A 75 -4.49 -4.94 -1.64
C PHE A 75 -4.21 -4.69 -0.17
N ALA A 76 -3.56 -3.56 0.14
CA ALA A 76 -3.34 -3.12 1.51
C ALA A 76 -3.51 -1.61 1.62
N LEU A 77 -4.08 -1.14 2.71
CA LEU A 77 -4.46 0.26 2.89
C LEU A 77 -4.58 0.66 4.37
N GLY A 78 -4.91 1.94 4.60
CA GLY A 78 -5.19 2.48 5.91
C GLY A 78 -6.52 2.01 6.50
N CYS A 79 -6.58 1.93 7.82
CA CYS A 79 -7.78 1.57 8.57
C CYS A 79 -7.97 2.55 9.74
N PRO A 80 -9.09 3.31 9.79
CA PRO A 80 -9.28 4.34 10.81
C PRO A 80 -9.50 3.78 12.22
N THR A 81 -9.77 2.48 12.34
CA THR A 81 -10.03 1.80 13.63
C THR A 81 -8.83 1.02 14.14
N ARG A 82 -7.70 1.04 13.42
CA ARG A 82 -6.47 0.34 13.79
C ARG A 82 -5.33 1.33 14.03
N PRO A 83 -4.37 1.01 14.92
CA PRO A 83 -3.17 1.82 15.06
C PRO A 83 -2.33 1.79 13.78
N VAL A 84 -1.55 2.85 13.58
CA VAL A 84 -0.52 2.90 12.54
C VAL A 84 0.78 2.41 13.17
N TYR A 85 1.28 1.29 12.69
CA TYR A 85 2.61 0.81 13.02
C TYR A 85 3.62 1.37 12.03
N ARG A 86 4.75 1.81 12.55
CA ARG A 86 5.84 2.41 11.76
C ARG A 86 6.36 1.41 10.73
N GLY A 87 6.26 1.76 9.44
CA GLY A 87 6.69 0.91 8.33
C GLY A 87 5.65 -0.08 7.81
N GLU A 88 4.46 -0.15 8.43
CA GLU A 88 3.41 -1.09 8.01
C GLU A 88 2.26 -0.40 7.27
N LEU A 89 1.66 -1.14 6.34
CA LEU A 89 0.33 -0.89 5.83
C LEU A 89 -0.65 -1.54 6.81
N GLN A 90 -1.65 -0.79 7.28
CA GLN A 90 -2.43 -1.16 8.46
C GLN A 90 -3.29 -2.42 8.32
N CYS A 91 -3.81 -2.70 7.13
CA CYS A 91 -4.68 -3.85 6.92
C CYS A 91 -4.76 -4.26 5.45
N ARG A 92 -5.21 -5.49 5.24
CA ARG A 92 -5.57 -6.01 3.92
C ARG A 92 -6.88 -5.39 3.42
N GLY A 93 -7.02 -5.24 2.10
CA GLY A 93 -8.20 -4.66 1.45
C GLY A 93 -9.48 -5.45 1.73
N LEU A 94 -10.57 -4.76 1.97
CA LEU A 94 -11.88 -5.39 2.14
C LEU A 94 -12.34 -6.04 0.83
N GLY A 95 -12.88 -7.26 0.93
CA GLY A 95 -13.32 -8.04 -0.23
C GLY A 95 -12.20 -8.70 -1.02
N MET A 96 -10.97 -8.67 -0.50
CA MET A 96 -9.80 -9.27 -1.11
C MET A 96 -9.14 -10.28 -0.16
N GLN A 97 -8.95 -11.51 -0.61
CA GLN A 97 -8.25 -12.55 0.15
C GLN A 97 -6.74 -12.41 -0.07
N VAL A 98 -6.17 -11.33 0.46
CA VAL A 98 -4.75 -11.02 0.35
C VAL A 98 -3.95 -11.94 1.26
N GLN A 99 -2.88 -12.52 0.72
CA GLN A 99 -1.95 -13.40 1.44
C GLN A 99 -0.51 -13.11 0.96
N VAL A 100 0.45 -13.67 1.68
CA VAL A 100 1.85 -13.74 1.26
C VAL A 100 2.19 -15.21 1.08
N PHE A 101 2.64 -15.58 -0.12
CA PHE A 101 3.00 -16.96 -0.45
C PHE A 101 4.53 -17.12 -0.51
N ASP A 102 5.01 -18.25 -0.02
CA ASP A 102 6.38 -18.70 -0.28
C ASP A 102 6.54 -19.20 -1.73
N ASP A 103 7.76 -19.62 -2.08
CA ASP A 103 8.05 -20.12 -3.43
C ASP A 103 7.33 -21.43 -3.77
N THR A 104 6.79 -22.14 -2.77
CA THR A 104 6.00 -23.38 -2.96
C THR A 104 4.51 -23.10 -3.07
N GLY A 105 4.07 -21.83 -2.98
CA GLY A 105 2.67 -21.44 -3.03
C GLY A 105 1.91 -21.64 -1.71
N GLN A 106 2.63 -21.76 -0.59
CA GLN A 106 2.00 -21.88 0.72
C GLN A 106 1.94 -20.49 1.40
N PRO A 107 0.82 -20.20 2.09
CA PRO A 107 0.69 -18.95 2.83
C PRO A 107 1.64 -18.90 4.02
N VAL A 108 2.35 -17.77 4.17
CA VAL A 108 3.31 -17.53 5.25
C VAL A 108 3.03 -16.22 5.97
N GLN A 109 3.42 -16.15 7.24
CA GLN A 109 3.38 -14.94 8.06
C GLN A 109 4.74 -14.74 8.73
N GLY A 110 5.15 -13.48 8.91
CA GLY A 110 6.45 -13.14 9.49
C GLY A 110 7.64 -13.46 8.58
N GLN A 111 7.38 -13.86 7.34
CA GLN A 111 8.39 -14.19 6.34
C GLN A 111 8.12 -13.42 5.04
N ARG A 112 9.20 -13.13 4.30
CA ARG A 112 9.11 -12.56 2.97
C ARG A 112 8.52 -13.58 2.00
N GLY A 113 7.60 -13.12 1.15
CA GLY A 113 7.06 -13.93 0.06
C GLY A 113 6.39 -13.03 -0.99
N GLU A 114 5.68 -13.66 -1.89
CA GLU A 114 4.94 -13.00 -2.97
C GLU A 114 3.58 -12.51 -2.47
N LEU A 115 3.24 -11.25 -2.78
CA LEU A 115 1.92 -10.69 -2.51
C LEU A 115 0.90 -11.28 -3.49
N VAL A 116 -0.09 -11.97 -2.96
CA VAL A 116 -1.11 -12.63 -3.77
C VAL A 116 -2.53 -12.30 -3.29
N CYS A 117 -3.50 -12.44 -4.20
CA CYS A 117 -4.91 -12.51 -3.85
C CYS A 117 -5.44 -13.89 -4.25
N SER A 118 -5.77 -14.72 -3.28
CA SER A 118 -6.05 -16.14 -3.48
C SER A 118 -7.53 -16.45 -3.80
N ALA A 119 -8.37 -15.41 -3.93
CA ALA A 119 -9.73 -15.52 -4.41
C ALA A 119 -10.06 -14.37 -5.36
N PRO A 120 -11.05 -14.54 -6.26
CA PRO A 120 -11.57 -13.44 -7.07
C PRO A 120 -12.01 -12.25 -6.22
N PHE A 121 -11.77 -11.05 -6.70
CA PHE A 121 -12.09 -9.82 -5.98
C PHE A 121 -12.91 -8.86 -6.86
N PRO A 122 -13.69 -7.93 -6.27
CA PRO A 122 -14.71 -7.15 -6.99
C PRO A 122 -14.19 -6.35 -8.20
N SER A 123 -12.97 -5.83 -8.12
CA SER A 123 -12.34 -5.02 -9.17
C SER A 123 -11.31 -5.78 -10.00
N MET A 124 -11.32 -7.11 -9.94
CA MET A 124 -10.42 -7.95 -10.74
C MET A 124 -10.70 -7.72 -12.23
N PRO A 125 -9.68 -7.37 -13.03
CA PRO A 125 -9.85 -7.21 -14.47
C PRO A 125 -10.35 -8.50 -15.13
N VAL A 126 -11.19 -8.35 -16.14
CA VAL A 126 -11.69 -9.51 -16.92
C VAL A 126 -10.73 -9.94 -18.01
N GLY A 127 -9.70 -9.15 -18.30
CA GLY A 127 -8.70 -9.42 -19.34
C GLY A 127 -7.98 -8.14 -19.76
N PHE A 128 -7.08 -8.26 -20.72
CA PHE A 128 -6.37 -7.13 -21.32
C PHE A 128 -6.97 -6.73 -22.66
N TRP A 129 -6.83 -5.47 -23.00
CA TRP A 129 -7.12 -4.98 -24.34
C TRP A 129 -6.18 -5.64 -25.37
N ASN A 130 -6.72 -6.07 -26.54
CA ASN A 130 -5.97 -6.79 -27.57
C ASN A 130 -5.28 -8.08 -27.08
N ASP A 131 -5.98 -8.86 -26.24
CA ASP A 131 -5.55 -10.16 -25.73
C ASP A 131 -6.69 -11.19 -25.93
N PRO A 132 -6.97 -11.56 -27.19
CA PRO A 132 -8.19 -12.30 -27.55
C PRO A 132 -8.22 -13.72 -26.98
N ASP A 133 -7.06 -14.33 -26.72
CA ASP A 133 -6.92 -15.66 -26.12
C ASP A 133 -6.64 -15.62 -24.60
N GLY A 134 -6.48 -14.41 -24.01
CA GLY A 134 -6.20 -14.21 -22.59
C GLY A 134 -4.79 -14.63 -22.17
N SER A 135 -3.91 -14.97 -23.10
CA SER A 135 -2.57 -15.49 -22.79
C SER A 135 -1.69 -14.48 -22.05
N ARG A 136 -1.75 -13.20 -22.41
CA ARG A 136 -0.97 -12.13 -21.76
C ARG A 136 -1.48 -11.84 -20.36
N TYR A 137 -2.80 -11.82 -20.19
CA TYR A 137 -3.43 -11.64 -18.89
C TYR A 137 -3.09 -12.80 -17.95
N HIS A 138 -3.17 -14.04 -18.45
CA HIS A 138 -2.79 -15.23 -17.69
C HIS A 138 -1.31 -15.19 -17.28
N ALA A 139 -0.42 -14.91 -18.22
CA ALA A 139 1.02 -14.83 -17.95
C ALA A 139 1.37 -13.73 -16.93
N ALA A 140 0.65 -12.60 -16.97
CA ALA A 140 0.91 -11.49 -16.06
C ALA A 140 0.56 -11.79 -14.60
N TYR A 141 -0.47 -12.59 -14.32
CA TYR A 141 -1.02 -12.71 -12.97
C TYR A 141 -1.19 -14.14 -12.46
N PHE A 142 -1.24 -15.16 -13.32
CA PHE A 142 -1.63 -16.52 -12.93
C PHE A 142 -0.61 -17.60 -13.32
N GLU A 143 0.50 -17.23 -13.97
CA GLU A 143 1.50 -18.19 -14.43
C GLU A 143 2.26 -18.82 -13.25
N ARG A 144 2.63 -17.98 -12.25
CA ARG A 144 3.42 -18.43 -11.11
C ARG A 144 2.63 -19.35 -10.16
N PHE A 145 1.40 -18.97 -9.85
CA PHE A 145 0.50 -19.71 -8.97
C PHE A 145 -0.85 -19.90 -9.68
N PRO A 146 -1.13 -21.07 -10.26
CA PRO A 146 -2.35 -21.30 -11.03
C PRO A 146 -3.62 -20.97 -10.23
N GLY A 147 -4.46 -20.10 -10.81
CA GLY A 147 -5.73 -19.68 -10.19
C GLY A 147 -5.59 -18.63 -9.06
N VAL A 148 -4.38 -18.19 -8.76
CA VAL A 148 -4.09 -17.17 -7.73
C VAL A 148 -3.50 -15.92 -8.39
N TRP A 149 -4.09 -14.76 -8.11
CA TRP A 149 -3.56 -13.49 -8.59
C TRP A 149 -2.22 -13.18 -7.92
N CYS A 150 -1.16 -13.15 -8.70
CA CYS A 150 0.20 -12.79 -8.28
C CYS A 150 0.45 -11.32 -8.65
N HIS A 151 0.65 -10.46 -7.64
CA HIS A 151 0.73 -9.01 -7.91
C HIS A 151 2.11 -8.55 -8.40
N GLY A 152 3.13 -9.35 -8.18
CA GLY A 152 4.50 -9.03 -8.56
C GLY A 152 5.17 -8.08 -7.57
N ASP A 153 4.79 -8.14 -6.29
CA ASP A 153 5.42 -7.45 -5.18
C ASP A 153 5.85 -8.44 -4.11
N TYR A 154 7.07 -8.29 -3.59
CA TYR A 154 7.45 -8.95 -2.35
C TYR A 154 6.83 -8.24 -1.16
N ALA A 155 6.26 -9.04 -0.26
CA ALA A 155 5.64 -8.55 0.95
C ALA A 155 5.96 -9.44 2.16
N LEU A 156 5.63 -8.92 3.34
CA LEU A 156 5.65 -9.64 4.61
C LEU A 156 4.33 -9.32 5.33
N LEU A 157 3.61 -10.35 5.73
CA LEU A 157 2.45 -10.23 6.63
C LEU A 157 2.95 -10.18 8.06
N THR A 158 2.63 -9.10 8.78
CA THR A 158 3.14 -8.86 10.13
C THR A 158 2.31 -9.57 11.20
N GLU A 159 2.80 -9.58 12.44
CA GLU A 159 2.05 -10.07 13.61
C GLU A 159 0.83 -9.22 13.94
N HIS A 160 0.80 -7.96 13.49
CA HIS A 160 -0.32 -7.05 13.64
C HIS A 160 -1.40 -7.22 12.57
N ASP A 161 -1.29 -8.23 11.69
CA ASP A 161 -2.14 -8.41 10.51
C ASP A 161 -2.05 -7.25 9.50
N GLY A 162 -0.96 -6.50 9.55
CA GLY A 162 -0.53 -5.50 8.60
C GLY A 162 0.40 -6.09 7.53
N LEU A 163 0.82 -5.26 6.58
CA LEU A 163 1.77 -5.66 5.54
C LEU A 163 2.97 -4.71 5.48
N VAL A 164 4.12 -5.27 5.14
CA VAL A 164 5.29 -4.50 4.69
C VAL A 164 5.53 -4.84 3.23
N ILE A 165 5.56 -3.84 2.37
CA ILE A 165 5.92 -4.01 0.95
C ILE A 165 7.43 -3.82 0.82
N LEU A 166 8.09 -4.81 0.24
CA LEU A 166 9.55 -4.88 0.16
C LEU A 166 10.09 -4.48 -1.22
N GLY A 167 9.21 -4.27 -2.19
CA GLY A 167 9.52 -3.89 -3.57
C GLY A 167 8.95 -4.88 -4.59
N ARG A 168 9.33 -4.71 -5.86
CA ARG A 168 8.92 -5.63 -6.95
C ARG A 168 9.61 -6.98 -6.81
N SER A 169 8.88 -8.04 -7.15
CA SER A 169 9.37 -9.42 -7.19
C SER A 169 10.02 -9.77 -8.52
#